data_44f496a415823c47fb8cff7b9a0a13cb
#
_entry.id   44f496a415823c47fb8cff7b9a0a13cb
#
_cell.length_a   1.000
_cell.length_b   1.000
_cell.length_c   1.000
_cell.angle_alpha   90.00
_cell.angle_beta   90.00
_cell.angle_gamma   90.00
#
_symmetry.space_group_name_H-M   'P 1'
#
loop_
_entity.id
_entity.type
_entity.pdbx_description
1 polymer ?
#
loop_
_entity_poly.entity_id
_entity_poly.type
_entity_poly.pdbx_seq_one_letter_code
_entity_poly.pdbx_strand_id
1 'polypeptide(L)'
;FKFVDHTHSDAIMNVTNRPEGLNLCKKIFGKKVSIVPYVMPGFGLAQKINEVYSKNPNINCLILLNHGIFTFADNAKEAYDLMIKYVSDAERAIRKLKKKKIKQINKYNFKFSPEDIAPILRGLLSENKNEKFILNFRQNSNLNYFINGKDIKRYSFEGTATPDHVIRVKPFPMVITPTKNSSLSDFEVLAKKTFRDYRNRYKNYFDTNKKKIKEKKVMLDTSPRVILVQNVGLFSVGNSLSASLIAGDLTETNARVITTVEETSKYKFLPKKDLFDVEYWSLEQAKINKAKKELQGNVVVLTGSMGAIGQATYKLFK
;
A
#
# COMPACT_ATOMS: atom_id res chain seq x y z
N PHE A 1 12.82 29.66 -1.85
CA PHE A 1 13.23 28.76 -2.94
C PHE A 1 12.20 28.78 -4.06
N LYS A 2 12.69 28.69 -5.30
CA LYS A 2 11.83 28.65 -6.49
C LYS A 2 11.37 27.22 -6.85
N PHE A 3 12.16 26.20 -6.48
CA PHE A 3 11.91 24.81 -6.81
C PHE A 3 11.90 23.96 -5.55
N VAL A 4 10.88 23.16 -5.43
CA VAL A 4 10.67 22.22 -4.32
C VAL A 4 10.26 20.88 -4.90
N ASP A 5 11.06 19.84 -4.68
CA ASP A 5 10.78 18.47 -5.09
C ASP A 5 10.33 17.64 -3.89
N HIS A 6 9.37 16.74 -4.11
CA HIS A 6 8.87 15.83 -3.10
C HIS A 6 8.69 14.42 -3.65
N THR A 7 9.19 13.43 -2.93
CA THR A 7 9.02 12.02 -3.30
C THR A 7 8.81 11.13 -2.08
N HIS A 8 8.13 9.99 -2.31
CA HIS A 8 7.98 8.89 -1.37
C HIS A 8 8.95 7.75 -1.75
N SER A 9 10.25 8.04 -1.75
CA SER A 9 11.28 7.08 -2.16
C SER A 9 11.34 5.86 -1.24
N ASP A 10 11.39 4.65 -1.82
CA ASP A 10 11.54 3.39 -1.08
C ASP A 10 12.73 3.45 -0.09
N ALA A 11 13.85 4.07 -0.50
CA ALA A 11 15.04 4.19 0.34
C ALA A 11 14.79 5.04 1.60
N ILE A 12 14.07 6.13 1.47
CA ILE A 12 13.68 6.99 2.60
C ILE A 12 12.71 6.24 3.51
N MET A 13 11.72 5.53 2.94
CA MET A 13 10.80 4.69 3.74
C MET A 13 11.56 3.57 4.48
N ASN A 14 12.57 2.98 3.87
CA ASN A 14 13.43 1.98 4.51
C ASN A 14 14.19 2.52 5.71
N VAL A 15 14.52 3.82 5.71
CA VAL A 15 15.17 4.50 6.84
C VAL A 15 14.14 4.89 7.91
N THR A 16 12.97 5.37 7.53
CA THR A 16 12.01 6.01 8.45
C THR A 16 11.00 5.04 9.07
N ASN A 17 10.61 3.95 8.36
CA ASN A 17 9.54 3.04 8.79
C ASN A 17 10.04 1.94 9.74
N ARG A 18 10.77 2.34 10.77
CA ARG A 18 11.34 1.47 11.81
C ARG A 18 11.44 2.17 13.15
N PRO A 19 11.53 1.44 14.27
CA PRO A 19 11.60 2.08 15.60
C PRO A 19 12.74 3.05 15.76
N GLU A 20 13.91 2.74 15.19
CA GLU A 20 15.12 3.57 15.24
C GLU A 20 15.23 4.59 14.11
N GLY A 21 14.18 4.82 13.33
CA GLY A 21 14.18 5.63 12.11
C GLY A 21 14.72 7.05 12.31
N LEU A 22 14.29 7.75 13.37
CA LEU A 22 14.80 9.08 13.70
C LEU A 22 16.31 9.08 13.94
N ASN A 23 16.81 8.11 14.71
CA ASN A 23 18.24 8.01 15.03
C ASN A 23 19.06 7.65 13.79
N LEU A 24 18.51 6.79 12.94
CA LEU A 24 19.14 6.42 11.67
C LEU A 24 19.20 7.60 10.72
N CYS A 25 18.15 8.40 10.58
CA CYS A 25 18.16 9.65 9.83
C CYS A 25 19.26 10.59 10.30
N LYS A 26 19.40 10.82 11.62
CA LYS A 26 20.45 11.67 12.19
C LYS A 26 21.87 11.19 11.87
N LYS A 27 22.06 9.87 11.75
CA LYS A 27 23.38 9.28 11.40
C LYS A 27 23.68 9.40 9.91
N ILE A 28 22.68 9.36 9.04
CA ILE A 28 22.85 9.36 7.58
C ILE A 28 22.98 10.79 7.06
N PHE A 29 22.08 11.67 7.49
CA PHE A 29 21.92 12.99 6.92
C PHE A 29 22.59 14.05 7.80
N GLY A 30 23.45 14.85 7.23
CA GLY A 30 24.21 15.87 7.94
C GLY A 30 23.37 17.10 8.34
N LYS A 31 24.06 18.19 8.73
CA LYS A 31 23.45 19.43 9.25
C LYS A 31 22.54 20.19 8.25
N LYS A 32 22.65 19.90 6.94
CA LYS A 32 21.81 20.51 5.89
C LYS A 32 20.45 19.83 5.73
N VAL A 33 20.14 18.83 6.55
CA VAL A 33 18.87 18.10 6.56
C VAL A 33 18.19 18.27 7.90
N SER A 34 16.94 18.69 7.91
CA SER A 34 16.11 18.64 9.09
C SER A 34 15.10 17.49 9.00
N ILE A 35 14.78 16.92 10.17
CA ILE A 35 13.86 15.79 10.28
C ILE A 35 12.57 16.29 10.91
N VAL A 36 11.46 16.04 10.23
CA VAL A 36 10.13 16.42 10.69
C VAL A 36 9.42 15.17 11.20
N PRO A 37 8.93 15.14 12.43
CA PRO A 37 8.04 14.09 12.91
C PRO A 37 6.82 13.96 12.01
N TYR A 38 6.15 12.79 12.02
CA TYR A 38 4.94 12.64 11.22
C TYR A 38 3.90 13.69 11.61
N VAL A 39 3.40 14.37 10.62
CA VAL A 39 2.21 15.23 10.66
C VAL A 39 1.35 14.84 9.48
N MET A 40 0.04 14.74 9.68
CA MET A 40 -0.90 14.45 8.61
C MET A 40 -0.69 15.43 7.43
N PRO A 41 -0.62 14.93 6.17
CA PRO A 41 -0.53 15.79 4.99
C PRO A 41 -1.60 16.87 4.98
N GLY A 42 -1.26 18.07 4.49
CA GLY A 42 -2.15 19.21 4.43
C GLY A 42 -1.58 20.45 5.13
N PHE A 43 -2.44 21.37 5.49
CA PHE A 43 -2.05 22.68 6.04
C PHE A 43 -1.18 22.58 7.31
N GLY A 44 -1.52 21.67 8.22
CA GLY A 44 -0.73 21.45 9.44
C GLY A 44 0.70 21.00 9.16
N LEU A 45 0.92 20.16 8.14
CA LEU A 45 2.26 19.78 7.71
C LEU A 45 3.01 20.99 7.12
N ALA A 46 2.35 21.80 6.31
CA ALA A 46 2.96 23.01 5.75
C ALA A 46 3.41 24.00 6.84
N GLN A 47 2.57 24.22 7.86
CA GLN A 47 2.94 25.03 9.03
C GLN A 47 4.15 24.44 9.77
N LYS A 48 4.16 23.11 9.98
CA LYS A 48 5.27 22.42 10.66
C LYS A 48 6.58 22.52 9.88
N ILE A 49 6.52 22.40 8.58
CA ILE A 49 7.67 22.58 7.69
C ILE A 49 8.21 24.02 7.82
N ASN A 50 7.33 25.01 7.79
CA ASN A 50 7.72 26.42 7.94
C ASN A 50 8.39 26.69 9.31
N GLU A 51 7.86 26.14 10.40
CA GLU A 51 8.47 26.25 11.74
C GLU A 51 9.89 25.66 11.77
N VAL A 52 10.07 24.46 11.16
CA VAL A 52 11.37 23.79 11.14
C VAL A 52 12.36 24.56 10.27
N TYR A 53 11.93 25.04 9.12
CA TYR A 53 12.76 25.85 8.24
C TYR A 53 13.16 27.17 8.89
N SER A 54 12.24 27.89 9.51
CA SER A 54 12.51 29.18 10.19
C SER A 54 13.55 29.05 11.30
N LYS A 55 13.61 27.88 11.99
CA LYS A 55 14.62 27.60 13.00
C LYS A 55 15.99 27.24 12.45
N ASN A 56 16.04 26.74 11.20
CA ASN A 56 17.28 26.37 10.52
C ASN A 56 17.19 26.67 9.03
N PRO A 57 17.35 27.95 8.62
CA PRO A 57 17.17 28.36 7.23
C PRO A 57 18.29 27.88 6.28
N ASN A 58 19.37 27.31 6.82
CA ASN A 58 20.51 26.82 6.04
C ASN A 58 20.33 25.37 5.52
N ILE A 59 19.15 24.78 5.71
CA ILE A 59 18.84 23.44 5.18
C ILE A 59 18.40 23.50 3.72
N ASN A 60 18.63 22.42 3.00
CA ASN A 60 18.16 22.22 1.62
C ASN A 60 17.36 20.92 1.45
N CYS A 61 17.06 20.25 2.56
CA CYS A 61 16.32 19.01 2.58
C CYS A 61 15.53 18.83 3.89
N LEU A 62 14.35 18.24 3.78
CA LEU A 62 13.52 17.81 4.90
C LEU A 62 13.18 16.32 4.74
N ILE A 63 13.50 15.51 5.75
CA ILE A 63 13.01 14.14 5.86
C ILE A 63 11.75 14.15 6.71
N LEU A 64 10.64 13.71 6.14
CA LEU A 64 9.38 13.54 6.85
C LEU A 64 9.30 12.09 7.33
N LEU A 65 9.34 11.85 8.63
CA LEU A 65 9.26 10.48 9.17
C LEU A 65 7.95 9.81 8.74
N ASN A 66 8.04 8.58 8.24
CA ASN A 66 6.92 7.77 7.75
C ASN A 66 6.12 8.41 6.59
N HIS A 67 6.73 9.32 5.83
CA HIS A 67 6.03 10.01 4.75
C HIS A 67 6.91 10.13 3.49
N GLY A 68 8.05 10.83 3.56
CA GLY A 68 8.84 11.10 2.38
C GLY A 68 9.99 12.09 2.60
N ILE A 69 10.41 12.73 1.52
CA ILE A 69 11.51 13.69 1.49
C ILE A 69 11.12 14.91 0.65
N PHE A 70 11.51 16.10 1.11
CA PHE A 70 11.55 17.33 0.32
C PHE A 70 12.98 17.77 0.09
N THR A 71 13.29 18.24 -1.11
CA THR A 71 14.49 19.00 -1.44
C THR A 71 14.11 20.31 -2.11
N PHE A 72 14.92 21.34 -1.93
CA PHE A 72 14.59 22.66 -2.43
C PHE A 72 15.85 23.47 -2.76
N ALA A 73 15.75 24.24 -3.84
CA ALA A 73 16.81 25.11 -4.35
C ALA A 73 16.23 26.28 -5.17
N ASP A 74 17.13 27.19 -5.64
CA ASP A 74 16.72 28.29 -6.50
C ASP A 74 16.73 27.97 -8.00
N ASN A 75 17.21 26.76 -8.36
CA ASN A 75 17.06 26.21 -9.70
C ASN A 75 16.63 24.71 -9.67
N ALA A 76 15.94 24.27 -10.72
CA ALA A 76 15.34 22.94 -10.80
C ALA A 76 16.37 21.81 -10.77
N LYS A 77 17.51 22.00 -11.47
CA LYS A 77 18.55 20.99 -11.52
C LYS A 77 19.13 20.72 -10.14
N GLU A 78 19.41 21.76 -9.38
CA GLU A 78 19.96 21.64 -8.03
C GLU A 78 18.97 20.95 -7.09
N ALA A 79 17.67 21.30 -7.12
CA ALA A 79 16.63 20.64 -6.32
C ALA A 79 16.59 19.13 -6.63
N TYR A 80 16.62 18.76 -7.90
CA TYR A 80 16.66 17.38 -8.36
C TYR A 80 17.95 16.64 -7.96
N ASP A 81 19.11 17.25 -8.16
CA ASP A 81 20.42 16.68 -7.80
C ASP A 81 20.48 16.39 -6.28
N LEU A 82 19.93 17.29 -5.45
CA LEU A 82 19.80 17.10 -4.01
C LEU A 82 18.90 15.90 -3.68
N MET A 83 17.76 15.73 -4.39
CA MET A 83 16.90 14.57 -4.24
C MET A 83 17.64 13.26 -4.50
N ILE A 84 18.32 13.17 -5.64
CA ILE A 84 19.13 11.99 -6.01
C ILE A 84 20.21 11.73 -4.97
N LYS A 85 20.91 12.77 -4.53
CA LYS A 85 21.96 12.67 -3.52
C LYS A 85 21.43 12.05 -2.21
N TYR A 86 20.39 12.62 -1.63
CA TYR A 86 19.89 12.15 -0.32
C TYR A 86 19.20 10.79 -0.38
N VAL A 87 18.50 10.47 -1.48
CA VAL A 87 17.97 9.13 -1.70
C VAL A 87 19.11 8.10 -1.83
N SER A 88 20.18 8.42 -2.57
CA SER A 88 21.35 7.56 -2.69
C SER A 88 22.13 7.41 -1.38
N ASP A 89 22.17 8.45 -0.53
CA ASP A 89 22.75 8.37 0.81
C ASP A 89 21.97 7.37 1.68
N ALA A 90 20.63 7.41 1.64
CA ALA A 90 19.77 6.46 2.31
C ALA A 90 20.00 5.03 1.81
N GLU A 91 20.03 4.81 0.49
CA GLU A 91 20.31 3.50 -0.10
C GLU A 91 21.65 2.93 0.35
N ARG A 92 22.72 3.73 0.30
CA ARG A 92 24.05 3.30 0.73
C ARG A 92 24.06 2.92 2.21
N ALA A 93 23.36 3.66 3.05
CA ALA A 93 23.27 3.36 4.47
C ALA A 93 22.52 2.05 4.72
N ILE A 94 21.38 1.83 4.07
CA ILE A 94 20.61 0.58 4.20
C ILE A 94 21.39 -0.65 3.73
N ARG A 95 22.17 -0.52 2.62
CA ARG A 95 23.03 -1.61 2.12
C ARG A 95 24.11 -2.05 3.13
N LYS A 96 24.57 -1.14 4.00
CA LYS A 96 25.57 -1.42 5.04
C LYS A 96 24.99 -2.09 6.30
N LEU A 97 23.68 -2.12 6.45
CA LEU A 97 23.06 -2.75 7.62
C LEU A 97 23.18 -4.28 7.54
N LYS A 98 23.38 -4.90 8.70
CA LYS A 98 23.39 -6.37 8.81
C LYS A 98 22.01 -6.93 8.49
N LYS A 99 21.94 -7.76 7.44
CA LYS A 99 20.70 -8.38 7.00
C LYS A 99 20.46 -9.72 7.67
N LYS A 100 19.18 -10.01 7.95
CA LYS A 100 18.66 -11.31 8.38
C LYS A 100 17.59 -11.75 7.40
N LYS A 101 17.61 -13.00 6.97
CA LYS A 101 16.54 -13.53 6.13
C LYS A 101 15.22 -13.58 6.91
N ILE A 102 14.12 -13.17 6.29
CA ILE A 102 12.77 -13.40 6.82
C ILE A 102 12.53 -14.91 6.85
N LYS A 103 12.15 -15.42 8.02
CA LYS A 103 11.79 -16.84 8.16
C LYS A 103 10.59 -17.16 7.25
N GLN A 104 10.75 -18.15 6.37
CA GLN A 104 9.72 -18.55 5.42
C GLN A 104 8.89 -19.73 5.96
N ILE A 105 7.63 -19.82 5.52
CA ILE A 105 6.87 -21.07 5.66
C ILE A 105 7.43 -22.13 4.71
N ASN A 106 7.07 -23.39 4.93
CA ASN A 106 7.43 -24.44 4.00
C ASN A 106 6.79 -24.21 2.63
N LYS A 107 7.57 -24.37 1.57
CA LYS A 107 7.08 -24.31 0.21
C LYS A 107 6.39 -25.65 -0.13
N TYR A 108 5.20 -25.55 -0.69
CA TYR A 108 4.44 -26.68 -1.25
C TYR A 108 3.55 -26.20 -2.38
N ASN A 109 3.17 -27.11 -3.26
CA ASN A 109 2.25 -26.85 -4.36
C ASN A 109 0.86 -27.36 -3.99
N PHE A 110 -0.16 -26.63 -4.40
CA PHE A 110 -1.56 -27.05 -4.29
C PHE A 110 -2.00 -27.85 -5.53
N LYS A 111 -3.12 -28.56 -5.39
CA LYS A 111 -3.82 -29.20 -6.51
C LYS A 111 -4.72 -28.21 -7.28
N PHE A 112 -4.78 -26.94 -6.85
CA PHE A 112 -5.53 -25.88 -7.48
C PHE A 112 -4.58 -24.75 -7.92
N SER A 113 -4.97 -24.06 -8.96
CA SER A 113 -4.24 -22.94 -9.55
C SER A 113 -4.81 -21.57 -9.09
N PRO A 114 -4.13 -20.45 -9.37
CA PRO A 114 -4.68 -19.12 -9.16
C PRO A 114 -6.01 -18.89 -9.89
N GLU A 115 -6.17 -19.48 -11.08
CA GLU A 115 -7.38 -19.40 -11.91
C GLU A 115 -8.57 -20.12 -11.25
N ASP A 116 -8.32 -21.23 -10.53
CA ASP A 116 -9.36 -21.97 -9.81
C ASP A 116 -9.90 -21.17 -8.61
N ILE A 117 -9.02 -20.45 -7.90
CA ILE A 117 -9.41 -19.72 -6.69
C ILE A 117 -9.90 -18.29 -6.97
N ALA A 118 -9.55 -17.70 -8.12
CA ALA A 118 -9.98 -16.34 -8.47
C ALA A 118 -11.52 -16.18 -8.50
N PRO A 119 -12.32 -17.10 -9.09
CA PRO A 119 -13.78 -17.03 -9.03
C PRO A 119 -14.33 -17.09 -7.61
N ILE A 120 -13.75 -17.91 -6.73
CA ILE A 120 -14.15 -18.00 -5.32
C ILE A 120 -13.93 -16.64 -4.63
N LEU A 121 -12.73 -16.08 -4.76
CA LEU A 121 -12.40 -14.77 -4.18
C LEU A 121 -13.30 -13.67 -4.72
N ARG A 122 -13.55 -13.66 -6.04
CA ARG A 122 -14.43 -12.67 -6.67
C ARG A 122 -15.87 -12.82 -6.21
N GLY A 123 -16.34 -14.04 -6.03
CA GLY A 123 -17.69 -14.33 -5.49
C GLY A 123 -17.86 -13.73 -4.09
N LEU A 124 -16.91 -13.96 -3.18
CA LEU A 124 -16.93 -13.38 -1.83
C LEU A 124 -16.96 -11.85 -1.82
N LEU A 125 -16.16 -11.22 -2.69
CA LEU A 125 -16.13 -9.76 -2.81
C LEU A 125 -17.47 -9.19 -3.34
N SER A 126 -18.18 -9.94 -4.15
CA SER A 126 -19.42 -9.55 -4.83
C SER A 126 -20.70 -10.04 -4.12
N GLU A 127 -20.59 -10.55 -2.87
CA GLU A 127 -21.76 -10.95 -2.06
C GLU A 127 -22.77 -9.81 -1.92
N ASN A 128 -22.30 -8.58 -1.83
CA ASN A 128 -23.14 -7.41 -1.97
C ASN A 128 -23.42 -7.16 -3.46
N LYS A 129 -24.62 -7.51 -3.93
CA LYS A 129 -25.04 -7.46 -5.33
C LYS A 129 -24.82 -6.10 -6.04
N ASN A 130 -24.65 -5.02 -5.26
CA ASN A 130 -24.43 -3.67 -5.77
C ASN A 130 -22.95 -3.34 -6.05
N GLU A 131 -22.01 -4.22 -5.67
CA GLU A 131 -20.58 -4.02 -5.86
C GLU A 131 -19.96 -5.15 -6.67
N LYS A 132 -19.28 -4.79 -7.74
CA LYS A 132 -18.55 -5.72 -8.60
C LYS A 132 -17.09 -5.34 -8.59
N PHE A 133 -16.23 -6.35 -8.45
CA PHE A 133 -14.79 -6.15 -8.37
C PHE A 133 -14.06 -6.89 -9.49
N ILE A 134 -12.95 -6.30 -9.90
CA ILE A 134 -11.96 -6.92 -10.79
C ILE A 134 -10.78 -7.36 -9.92
N LEU A 135 -10.30 -8.57 -10.15
CA LEU A 135 -9.08 -9.09 -9.56
C LEU A 135 -7.96 -9.09 -10.59
N ASN A 136 -6.78 -8.67 -10.16
CA ASN A 136 -5.54 -8.82 -10.91
C ASN A 136 -4.59 -9.71 -10.11
N PHE A 137 -4.11 -10.79 -10.71
CA PHE A 137 -3.16 -11.72 -10.09
C PHE A 137 -1.73 -11.33 -10.41
N ARG A 138 -0.86 -11.40 -9.38
CA ARG A 138 0.59 -11.19 -9.52
C ARG A 138 1.39 -12.19 -8.71
N GLN A 139 2.47 -12.64 -9.33
CA GLN A 139 3.43 -13.53 -8.70
C GLN A 139 4.84 -13.22 -9.24
N ASN A 140 5.77 -12.96 -8.34
CA ASN A 140 7.20 -12.83 -8.64
C ASN A 140 8.02 -13.20 -7.39
N SER A 141 9.34 -13.31 -7.53
CA SER A 141 10.22 -13.74 -6.45
C SER A 141 10.14 -12.85 -5.20
N ASN A 142 10.07 -11.52 -5.38
CA ASN A 142 10.00 -10.56 -4.27
C ASN A 142 8.65 -10.64 -3.54
N LEU A 143 7.54 -10.70 -4.29
CA LEU A 143 6.21 -10.90 -3.72
C LEU A 143 6.12 -12.23 -2.97
N ASN A 144 6.61 -13.31 -3.56
CA ASN A 144 6.59 -14.63 -2.92
C ASN A 144 7.41 -14.65 -1.63
N TYR A 145 8.57 -14.00 -1.63
CA TYR A 145 9.40 -13.88 -0.42
C TYR A 145 8.68 -13.09 0.68
N PHE A 146 8.00 -12.01 0.35
CA PHE A 146 7.17 -11.23 1.26
C PHE A 146 5.97 -12.03 1.78
N ILE A 147 5.20 -12.65 0.87
CA ILE A 147 3.93 -13.34 1.18
C ILE A 147 4.18 -14.60 2.03
N ASN A 148 5.26 -15.34 1.75
CA ASN A 148 5.56 -16.60 2.41
C ASN A 148 6.33 -16.45 3.74
N GLY A 149 6.54 -15.23 4.22
CA GLY A 149 7.11 -15.03 5.54
C GLY A 149 6.20 -15.56 6.65
N LYS A 150 6.79 -16.25 7.67
CA LYS A 150 6.03 -16.79 8.81
C LYS A 150 5.23 -15.72 9.56
N ASP A 151 5.79 -14.52 9.65
CA ASP A 151 5.19 -13.40 10.40
C ASP A 151 4.41 -12.43 9.51
N ILE A 152 3.93 -12.88 8.32
CA ILE A 152 3.25 -12.04 7.32
C ILE A 152 2.14 -11.16 7.95
N LYS A 153 1.32 -11.71 8.82
CA LYS A 153 0.24 -10.98 9.48
C LYS A 153 0.77 -9.87 10.39
N ARG A 154 1.90 -10.09 11.06
CA ARG A 154 2.50 -9.07 11.93
C ARG A 154 2.94 -7.88 11.11
N TYR A 155 3.86 -8.08 10.13
CA TYR A 155 4.43 -6.93 9.43
C TYR A 155 3.51 -6.31 8.38
N SER A 156 2.66 -7.10 7.72
CA SER A 156 1.71 -6.55 6.73
C SER A 156 0.52 -5.83 7.36
N PHE A 157 0.24 -6.05 8.65
CA PHE A 157 -0.83 -5.37 9.37
C PHE A 157 -0.38 -4.08 10.08
N GLU A 158 0.92 -3.78 10.09
CA GLU A 158 1.42 -2.49 10.62
C GLU A 158 0.91 -1.30 9.79
N GLY A 159 0.75 -1.46 8.49
CA GLY A 159 0.24 -0.43 7.58
C GLY A 159 0.94 -0.44 6.23
N THR A 160 0.77 0.65 5.50
CA THR A 160 1.31 0.87 4.17
C THR A 160 2.73 1.47 4.23
N ALA A 161 3.47 1.49 3.12
CA ALA A 161 4.80 2.11 3.09
C ALA A 161 4.73 3.64 3.26
N THR A 162 3.70 4.27 2.71
CA THR A 162 3.40 5.70 2.83
C THR A 162 1.95 5.91 3.22
N PRO A 163 1.58 7.05 3.87
CA PRO A 163 0.22 7.26 4.38
C PRO A 163 -0.86 7.23 3.29
N ASP A 164 -0.57 7.82 2.13
CA ASP A 164 -1.50 7.96 1.01
C ASP A 164 -1.85 6.64 0.33
N HIS A 165 -1.00 5.61 0.41
CA HIS A 165 -1.33 4.29 -0.12
C HIS A 165 -2.61 3.70 0.50
N VAL A 166 -2.95 4.07 1.73
CA VAL A 166 -4.10 3.52 2.46
C VAL A 166 -5.43 3.70 1.74
N ILE A 167 -5.60 4.78 0.97
CA ILE A 167 -6.84 5.02 0.20
C ILE A 167 -7.07 4.01 -0.91
N ARG A 168 -5.98 3.38 -1.42
CA ARG A 168 -6.01 2.42 -2.53
C ARG A 168 -5.94 0.97 -2.08
N VAL A 169 -5.18 0.68 -1.01
CA VAL A 169 -4.90 -0.69 -0.56
C VAL A 169 -5.48 -1.02 0.80
N LYS A 170 -6.14 -0.06 1.47
CA LYS A 170 -6.63 -0.14 2.84
C LYS A 170 -5.51 -0.34 3.89
N PRO A 171 -5.79 -0.25 5.19
CA PRO A 171 -4.74 -0.23 6.23
C PRO A 171 -4.07 -1.60 6.47
N PHE A 172 -4.60 -2.68 5.91
CA PHE A 172 -4.04 -4.04 6.00
C PHE A 172 -4.61 -4.93 4.90
N PRO A 173 -3.85 -5.97 4.47
CA PRO A 173 -4.33 -6.96 3.51
C PRO A 173 -5.21 -8.02 4.17
N MET A 174 -5.97 -8.77 3.37
CA MET A 174 -6.51 -10.07 3.73
C MET A 174 -5.43 -11.13 3.47
N VAL A 175 -5.09 -11.93 4.49
CA VAL A 175 -4.05 -12.97 4.39
C VAL A 175 -4.68 -14.35 4.54
N ILE A 176 -4.60 -15.17 3.51
CA ILE A 176 -5.06 -16.56 3.48
C ILE A 176 -3.84 -17.48 3.57
N THR A 177 -3.88 -18.42 4.49
CA THR A 177 -2.81 -19.40 4.72
C THR A 177 -3.38 -20.81 4.56
N PRO A 178 -3.46 -21.35 3.32
CA PRO A 178 -3.92 -22.71 3.12
C PRO A 178 -2.91 -23.72 3.68
N THR A 179 -3.35 -24.92 4.04
CA THR A 179 -2.46 -26.02 4.46
C THR A 179 -2.00 -26.81 3.25
N LYS A 180 -0.92 -27.61 3.40
CA LYS A 180 -0.32 -28.40 2.31
C LYS A 180 -1.33 -29.29 1.56
N ASN A 181 -2.31 -29.85 2.27
CA ASN A 181 -3.26 -30.81 1.71
C ASN A 181 -4.63 -30.19 1.40
N SER A 182 -4.74 -28.87 1.44
CA SER A 182 -6.01 -28.20 1.14
C SER A 182 -6.49 -28.54 -0.27
N SER A 183 -7.72 -28.99 -0.37
CA SER A 183 -8.49 -29.07 -1.60
C SER A 183 -9.02 -27.68 -1.98
N LEU A 184 -9.61 -27.54 -3.15
CA LEU A 184 -10.29 -26.32 -3.56
C LEU A 184 -11.48 -25.99 -2.63
N SER A 185 -12.23 -27.01 -2.20
CA SER A 185 -13.31 -26.85 -1.22
C SER A 185 -12.79 -26.36 0.14
N ASP A 186 -11.66 -26.90 0.63
CA ASP A 186 -11.06 -26.44 1.88
C ASP A 186 -10.59 -24.99 1.75
N PHE A 187 -10.04 -24.62 0.58
CA PHE A 187 -9.68 -23.23 0.29
C PHE A 187 -10.90 -22.32 0.34
N GLU A 188 -12.03 -22.72 -0.25
CA GLU A 188 -13.26 -21.93 -0.24
C GLU A 188 -13.78 -21.67 1.19
N VAL A 189 -13.80 -22.70 2.03
CA VAL A 189 -14.20 -22.58 3.44
C VAL A 189 -13.27 -21.64 4.20
N LEU A 190 -11.96 -21.79 4.00
CA LEU A 190 -10.94 -20.93 4.61
C LEU A 190 -11.05 -19.49 4.14
N ALA A 191 -11.28 -19.27 2.84
CA ALA A 191 -11.44 -17.95 2.25
C ALA A 191 -12.66 -17.23 2.80
N LYS A 192 -13.82 -17.92 2.89
CA LYS A 192 -15.07 -17.40 3.51
C LYS A 192 -14.83 -16.95 4.95
N LYS A 193 -14.19 -17.80 5.76
CA LYS A 193 -13.83 -17.47 7.15
C LYS A 193 -12.92 -16.24 7.22
N THR A 194 -11.84 -16.25 6.44
CA THR A 194 -10.84 -15.16 6.44
C THR A 194 -11.46 -13.84 5.96
N PHE A 195 -12.34 -13.88 4.98
CA PHE A 195 -13.06 -12.70 4.50
C PHE A 195 -13.98 -12.09 5.58
N ARG A 196 -14.73 -12.92 6.31
CA ARG A 196 -15.53 -12.49 7.45
C ARG A 196 -14.67 -11.86 8.55
N ASP A 197 -13.54 -12.50 8.88
CA ASP A 197 -12.60 -11.99 9.89
C ASP A 197 -11.96 -10.65 9.46
N TYR A 198 -11.65 -10.50 8.17
CA TYR A 198 -11.16 -9.25 7.59
C TYR A 198 -12.22 -8.13 7.73
N ARG A 199 -13.47 -8.38 7.35
CA ARG A 199 -14.58 -7.41 7.47
C ARG A 199 -14.78 -6.96 8.91
N ASN A 200 -14.78 -7.90 9.85
CA ASN A 200 -14.89 -7.59 11.27
C ASN A 200 -13.73 -6.75 11.77
N ARG A 201 -12.50 -7.07 11.35
CA ARG A 201 -11.30 -6.27 11.67
C ARG A 201 -11.41 -4.85 11.11
N TYR A 202 -11.84 -4.69 9.87
CA TYR A 202 -12.01 -3.38 9.25
C TYR A 202 -13.10 -2.56 9.92
N LYS A 203 -14.21 -3.18 10.28
CA LYS A 203 -15.27 -2.55 11.07
C LYS A 203 -14.77 -2.09 12.44
N ASN A 204 -14.04 -2.94 13.16
CA ASN A 204 -13.44 -2.57 14.44
C ASN A 204 -12.43 -1.43 14.31
N TYR A 205 -11.62 -1.43 13.26
CA TYR A 205 -10.71 -0.34 12.95
C TYR A 205 -11.47 0.97 12.74
N PHE A 206 -12.56 0.96 11.96
CA PHE A 206 -13.40 2.13 11.76
C PHE A 206 -14.04 2.60 13.07
N ASP A 207 -14.75 1.72 13.77
CA ASP A 207 -15.49 2.06 15.00
C ASP A 207 -14.57 2.61 16.11
N THR A 208 -13.38 2.04 16.23
CA THR A 208 -12.38 2.48 17.24
C THR A 208 -11.85 3.88 16.94
N ASN A 209 -11.56 4.19 15.68
CA ASN A 209 -10.94 5.45 15.31
C ASN A 209 -11.97 6.57 15.11
N LYS A 210 -13.18 6.27 14.60
CA LYS A 210 -14.27 7.21 14.48
C LYS A 210 -14.63 7.88 15.82
N LYS A 211 -14.58 7.15 16.94
CA LYS A 211 -14.86 7.68 18.28
C LYS A 211 -13.90 8.82 18.70
N LYS A 212 -12.73 8.91 18.06
CA LYS A 212 -11.69 9.89 18.37
C LYS A 212 -11.77 11.17 17.53
N ILE A 213 -12.75 11.25 16.63
CA ILE A 213 -12.92 12.34 15.66
C ILE A 213 -14.28 13.00 15.88
N LYS A 214 -14.33 14.34 15.89
CA LYS A 214 -15.59 15.09 16.03
C LYS A 214 -16.44 15.06 14.75
N GLU A 215 -15.77 14.95 13.59
CA GLU A 215 -16.42 14.97 12.29
C GLU A 215 -17.18 13.65 12.01
N LYS A 216 -18.39 13.75 11.45
CA LYS A 216 -19.17 12.58 11.06
C LYS A 216 -18.53 11.89 9.84
N LYS A 217 -18.01 10.68 10.02
CA LYS A 217 -17.47 9.86 8.94
C LYS A 217 -18.40 8.68 8.66
N VAL A 218 -18.53 8.35 7.36
CA VAL A 218 -19.28 7.18 6.87
C VAL A 218 -18.26 6.10 6.53
N MET A 219 -18.53 4.87 7.00
CA MET A 219 -17.64 3.73 6.75
C MET A 219 -17.61 3.41 5.25
N LEU A 220 -16.40 3.28 4.71
CA LEU A 220 -16.19 2.76 3.36
C LEU A 220 -16.57 1.27 3.28
N ASP A 221 -16.70 0.74 2.05
CA ASP A 221 -16.94 -0.70 1.88
C ASP A 221 -15.92 -1.55 2.64
N THR A 222 -16.33 -2.70 3.13
CA THR A 222 -15.48 -3.57 3.96
C THR A 222 -14.69 -4.61 3.17
N SER A 223 -14.68 -4.53 1.83
CA SER A 223 -13.96 -5.47 0.97
C SER A 223 -12.46 -5.19 0.96
N PRO A 224 -11.58 -6.20 1.04
CA PRO A 224 -10.15 -6.01 0.92
C PRO A 224 -9.78 -5.49 -0.48
N ARG A 225 -8.71 -4.71 -0.57
CA ARG A 225 -8.09 -4.30 -1.84
C ARG A 225 -6.85 -5.14 -2.16
N VAL A 226 -6.37 -5.87 -1.18
CA VAL A 226 -5.17 -6.72 -1.27
C VAL A 226 -5.48 -8.05 -0.59
N ILE A 227 -5.35 -9.14 -1.33
CA ILE A 227 -5.49 -10.52 -0.85
C ILE A 227 -4.17 -11.24 -1.08
N LEU A 228 -3.51 -11.62 0.00
CA LEU A 228 -2.26 -12.36 -0.03
C LEU A 228 -2.56 -13.83 0.26
N VAL A 229 -2.24 -14.72 -0.67
CA VAL A 229 -2.43 -16.16 -0.50
C VAL A 229 -1.05 -16.81 -0.43
N GLN A 230 -0.70 -17.34 0.74
CA GLN A 230 0.62 -17.97 0.94
C GLN A 230 0.80 -19.18 0.02
N ASN A 231 1.99 -19.33 -0.55
CA ASN A 231 2.35 -20.30 -1.60
C ASN A 231 1.61 -20.14 -2.94
N VAL A 232 0.82 -19.08 -3.11
CA VAL A 232 0.14 -18.78 -4.39
C VAL A 232 0.58 -17.41 -4.93
N GLY A 233 0.26 -16.30 -4.23
CA GLY A 233 0.60 -14.97 -4.71
C GLY A 233 -0.35 -13.88 -4.20
N LEU A 234 -0.37 -12.77 -4.93
CA LEU A 234 -1.17 -11.58 -4.68
C LEU A 234 -2.38 -11.54 -5.62
N PHE A 235 -3.57 -11.33 -5.07
CA PHE A 235 -4.73 -10.82 -5.79
C PHE A 235 -5.00 -9.39 -5.36
N SER A 236 -4.80 -8.45 -6.25
CA SER A 236 -5.18 -7.06 -6.05
C SER A 236 -6.58 -6.80 -6.58
N VAL A 237 -7.35 -5.97 -5.87
CA VAL A 237 -8.80 -5.83 -6.03
C VAL A 237 -9.14 -4.37 -6.31
N GLY A 238 -9.95 -4.13 -7.32
CA GLY A 238 -10.47 -2.80 -7.66
C GLY A 238 -11.88 -2.86 -8.23
N ASN A 239 -12.57 -1.74 -8.19
CA ASN A 239 -13.86 -1.58 -8.88
C ASN A 239 -13.71 -1.36 -10.39
N SER A 240 -12.49 -1.30 -10.89
CA SER A 240 -12.11 -1.26 -12.30
C SER A 240 -10.76 -1.96 -12.48
N LEU A 241 -10.40 -2.30 -13.72
CA LEU A 241 -9.09 -2.86 -14.04
C LEU A 241 -7.96 -1.91 -13.59
N SER A 242 -8.06 -0.62 -13.93
CA SER A 242 -7.07 0.38 -13.50
C SER A 242 -6.91 0.44 -11.98
N ALA A 243 -8.01 0.40 -11.22
CA ALA A 243 -7.95 0.43 -9.75
C ALA A 243 -7.29 -0.84 -9.20
N SER A 244 -7.54 -2.03 -9.78
CA SER A 244 -6.90 -3.27 -9.36
C SER A 244 -5.40 -3.28 -9.70
N LEU A 245 -5.00 -2.75 -10.86
CA LEU A 245 -3.60 -2.61 -11.25
C LEU A 245 -2.84 -1.67 -10.28
N ILE A 246 -3.41 -0.49 -9.99
CA ILE A 246 -2.84 0.46 -9.01
C ILE A 246 -2.67 -0.20 -7.64
N ALA A 247 -3.68 -0.92 -7.15
CA ALA A 247 -3.57 -1.63 -5.88
C ALA A 247 -2.45 -2.68 -5.90
N GLY A 248 -2.22 -3.35 -7.03
CA GLY A 248 -1.12 -4.27 -7.26
C GLY A 248 0.25 -3.59 -7.19
N ASP A 249 0.42 -2.48 -7.93
CA ASP A 249 1.68 -1.71 -7.98
C ASP A 249 2.06 -1.19 -6.58
N LEU A 250 1.10 -0.62 -5.86
CA LEU A 250 1.30 -0.14 -4.50
C LEU A 250 1.61 -1.29 -3.52
N THR A 251 1.01 -2.46 -3.71
CA THR A 251 1.31 -3.64 -2.88
C THR A 251 2.72 -4.15 -3.12
N GLU A 252 3.20 -4.15 -4.35
CA GLU A 252 4.60 -4.51 -4.65
C GLU A 252 5.58 -3.52 -4.03
N THR A 253 5.29 -2.23 -4.08
CA THR A 253 6.08 -1.19 -3.39
C THR A 253 6.08 -1.41 -1.88
N ASN A 254 4.91 -1.63 -1.27
CA ASN A 254 4.79 -1.95 0.16
C ASN A 254 5.61 -3.21 0.52
N ALA A 255 5.54 -4.26 -0.31
CA ALA A 255 6.28 -5.50 -0.10
C ALA A 255 7.80 -5.27 -0.13
N ARG A 256 8.32 -4.48 -1.09
CA ARG A 256 9.76 -4.13 -1.15
C ARG A 256 10.22 -3.38 0.09
N VAL A 257 9.49 -2.34 0.49
CA VAL A 257 9.84 -1.53 1.66
C VAL A 257 9.78 -2.37 2.94
N ILE A 258 8.67 -3.07 3.17
CA ILE A 258 8.47 -3.87 4.37
C ILE A 258 9.54 -4.97 4.47
N THR A 259 9.81 -5.69 3.37
CA THR A 259 10.83 -6.74 3.32
C THR A 259 12.21 -6.20 3.66
N THR A 260 12.62 -5.09 3.05
CA THR A 260 13.94 -4.48 3.31
C THR A 260 14.08 -4.06 4.77
N VAL A 261 13.02 -3.53 5.37
CA VAL A 261 13.03 -3.16 6.78
C VAL A 261 13.08 -4.40 7.67
N GLU A 262 12.27 -5.44 7.41
CA GLU A 262 12.24 -6.68 8.18
C GLU A 262 13.56 -7.45 8.12
N GLU A 263 14.29 -7.35 7.03
CA GLU A 263 15.63 -7.95 6.90
C GLU A 263 16.68 -7.24 7.75
N THR A 264 16.47 -5.98 8.13
CA THR A 264 17.48 -5.17 8.82
C THR A 264 17.05 -4.68 10.20
N SER A 265 15.76 -4.72 10.50
CA SER A 265 15.14 -4.28 11.74
C SER A 265 13.76 -4.94 11.92
N LYS A 266 12.81 -4.20 12.45
CA LYS A 266 11.39 -4.55 12.55
C LYS A 266 10.58 -3.45 11.86
N TYR A 267 9.72 -3.82 10.91
CA TYR A 267 8.84 -2.86 10.28
C TYR A 267 7.86 -2.26 11.28
N LYS A 268 7.81 -0.95 11.31
CA LYS A 268 6.88 -0.18 12.12
C LYS A 268 6.42 1.04 11.34
N PHE A 269 5.12 1.20 11.27
CA PHE A 269 4.52 2.33 10.59
C PHE A 269 3.71 3.20 11.55
N LEU A 270 2.84 4.03 11.02
CA LEU A 270 2.01 4.96 11.76
C LEU A 270 0.97 4.26 12.66
N PRO A 271 0.59 4.87 13.76
CA PRO A 271 -0.58 4.45 14.53
C PRO A 271 -1.83 4.35 13.64
N LYS A 272 -2.72 3.42 13.95
CA LYS A 272 -3.95 3.21 13.15
C LYS A 272 -4.84 4.44 13.07
N LYS A 273 -4.77 5.32 14.08
CA LYS A 273 -5.47 6.61 14.04
C LYS A 273 -4.97 7.49 12.91
N ASP A 274 -3.67 7.63 12.76
CA ASP A 274 -3.10 8.50 11.73
C ASP A 274 -3.38 7.97 10.31
N LEU A 275 -3.35 6.63 10.14
CA LEU A 275 -3.81 5.99 8.90
C LEU A 275 -5.29 6.24 8.62
N PHE A 276 -6.12 6.19 9.67
CA PHE A 276 -7.55 6.47 9.57
C PHE A 276 -7.82 7.91 9.15
N ASP A 277 -7.07 8.87 9.73
CA ASP A 277 -7.22 10.28 9.40
C ASP A 277 -6.95 10.54 7.91
N VAL A 278 -5.96 9.85 7.31
CA VAL A 278 -5.67 9.93 5.87
C VAL A 278 -6.71 9.16 5.03
N GLU A 279 -7.07 7.92 5.42
CA GLU A 279 -8.03 7.10 4.67
C GLU A 279 -9.40 7.77 4.58
N TYR A 280 -9.83 8.45 5.64
CA TYR A 280 -11.13 9.12 5.71
C TYR A 280 -11.07 10.63 5.50
N TRP A 281 -9.94 11.14 5.01
CA TRP A 281 -9.83 12.55 4.65
C TRP A 281 -10.57 12.83 3.34
N SER A 282 -11.46 13.85 3.35
CA SER A 282 -12.31 14.17 2.21
C SER A 282 -11.54 14.47 0.93
N LEU A 283 -10.39 15.16 1.02
CA LEU A 283 -9.54 15.47 -0.12
C LEU A 283 -8.87 14.21 -0.71
N GLU A 284 -8.48 13.26 0.12
CA GLU A 284 -7.95 11.98 -0.35
C GLU A 284 -9.06 11.11 -0.98
N GLN A 285 -10.23 11.07 -0.36
CA GLN A 285 -11.38 10.35 -0.91
C GLN A 285 -11.84 10.93 -2.27
N ALA A 286 -11.74 12.24 -2.46
CA ALA A 286 -12.07 12.89 -3.75
C ALA A 286 -11.22 12.35 -4.92
N LYS A 287 -9.97 11.93 -4.66
CA LYS A 287 -9.08 11.35 -5.69
C LYS A 287 -9.60 10.03 -6.27
N ILE A 288 -10.42 9.29 -5.51
CA ILE A 288 -10.91 7.96 -5.89
C ILE A 288 -12.41 7.91 -6.13
N ASN A 289 -13.17 8.88 -5.62
CA ASN A 289 -14.63 8.96 -5.80
C ASN A 289 -14.96 9.54 -7.18
N LYS A 290 -15.01 8.66 -8.19
CA LYS A 290 -15.54 9.00 -9.52
C LYS A 290 -16.97 8.49 -9.63
N ALA A 291 -17.78 9.15 -10.46
CA ALA A 291 -19.12 8.69 -10.78
C ALA A 291 -19.06 7.23 -11.27
N LYS A 292 -19.90 6.38 -10.66
CA LYS A 292 -19.97 4.96 -11.02
C LYS A 292 -20.56 4.83 -12.42
N LYS A 293 -19.83 4.16 -13.32
CA LYS A 293 -20.35 3.82 -14.66
C LYS A 293 -21.28 2.62 -14.54
N GLU A 294 -22.29 2.54 -15.41
CA GLU A 294 -23.34 1.50 -15.39
C GLU A 294 -22.77 0.07 -15.40
N LEU A 295 -21.77 -0.19 -16.26
CA LEU A 295 -21.14 -1.50 -16.41
C LEU A 295 -19.82 -1.64 -15.61
N GLN A 296 -19.55 -0.74 -14.68
CA GLN A 296 -18.30 -0.78 -13.90
C GLN A 296 -18.15 -2.12 -13.16
N GLY A 297 -16.97 -2.72 -13.27
CA GLY A 297 -16.65 -3.99 -12.63
C GLY A 297 -17.24 -5.22 -13.33
N ASN A 298 -17.98 -5.06 -14.44
CA ASN A 298 -18.38 -6.19 -15.27
C ASN A 298 -17.19 -6.71 -16.10
N VAL A 299 -17.20 -8.02 -16.36
CA VAL A 299 -16.32 -8.66 -17.32
C VAL A 299 -17.20 -9.11 -18.49
N VAL A 300 -16.89 -8.63 -19.68
CA VAL A 300 -17.65 -8.94 -20.90
C VAL A 300 -16.82 -9.85 -21.79
N VAL A 301 -17.38 -11.00 -22.19
CA VAL A 301 -16.80 -11.88 -23.20
C VAL A 301 -17.53 -11.62 -24.51
N LEU A 302 -16.82 -11.15 -25.51
CA LEU A 302 -17.38 -10.81 -26.82
C LEU A 302 -16.85 -11.79 -27.87
N THR A 303 -17.70 -12.70 -28.33
CA THR A 303 -17.42 -13.59 -29.49
C THR A 303 -17.69 -12.85 -30.78
N GLY A 304 -17.01 -13.22 -31.86
CA GLY A 304 -17.15 -12.56 -33.15
C GLY A 304 -16.66 -11.10 -33.18
N SER A 305 -15.75 -10.72 -32.28
CA SER A 305 -15.24 -9.35 -32.15
C SER A 305 -14.53 -8.80 -33.39
N MET A 306 -14.10 -9.65 -34.31
CA MET A 306 -13.46 -9.23 -35.56
C MET A 306 -14.46 -8.89 -36.68
N GLY A 307 -15.74 -9.27 -36.56
CA GLY A 307 -16.80 -8.88 -37.46
C GLY A 307 -17.27 -7.44 -37.26
N ALA A 308 -18.02 -6.88 -38.21
CA ALA A 308 -18.48 -5.48 -38.17
C ALA A 308 -19.29 -5.15 -36.93
N ILE A 309 -20.25 -6.01 -36.55
CA ILE A 309 -21.05 -5.83 -35.32
C ILE A 309 -20.17 -5.97 -34.05
N GLY A 310 -19.30 -6.98 -34.02
CA GLY A 310 -18.41 -7.21 -32.90
C GLY A 310 -17.45 -6.04 -32.67
N GLN A 311 -16.88 -5.47 -33.71
CA GLN A 311 -16.02 -4.28 -33.61
C GLN A 311 -16.78 -3.05 -33.12
N ALA A 312 -18.00 -2.82 -33.62
CA ALA A 312 -18.85 -1.73 -33.14
C ALA A 312 -19.19 -1.89 -31.64
N THR A 313 -19.57 -3.10 -31.24
CA THR A 313 -19.85 -3.44 -29.82
C THR A 313 -18.63 -3.24 -28.94
N TYR A 314 -17.44 -3.72 -29.35
CA TYR A 314 -16.20 -3.53 -28.62
C TYR A 314 -15.88 -2.04 -28.38
N LYS A 315 -16.09 -1.19 -29.41
CA LYS A 315 -15.86 0.26 -29.29
C LYS A 315 -16.78 0.93 -28.26
N LEU A 316 -18.02 0.44 -28.13
CA LEU A 316 -18.98 0.99 -27.14
C LEU A 316 -18.63 0.57 -25.71
N PHE A 317 -17.99 -0.58 -25.49
CA PHE A 317 -17.55 -1.03 -24.17
C PHE A 317 -16.20 -0.44 -23.73
N LYS A 318 -15.42 0.10 -24.62
CA LYS A 318 -14.11 0.68 -24.34
C LYS A 318 -14.24 2.14 -23.92
#